data_6c6862bbb07c345cb231d79ba58e96df
#
_entry.id   6c6862bbb07c345cb231d79ba58e96df
#
_cell.length_a   1.000
_cell.length_b   1.000
_cell.length_c   1.000
_cell.angle_alpha   90.00
_cell.angle_beta   90.00
_cell.angle_gamma   90.00
#
_symmetry.space_group_name_H-M   'P 1'
#
loop_
_entity.id
_entity.type
_entity.pdbx_description
1 polymer ?
#
loop_
_entity_poly.entity_id
_entity_poly.type
_entity_poly.pdbx_seq_one_letter_code
_entity_poly.pdbx_strand_id
1 'polypeptide(L)'
;MTLTKADGTPDYKIADLSLAEFGRDEIRLAEHEMPGLIAMREEYGDSKPLSGARITGSLHMTIQTAVLIETLTALGADVRWASCNIFSTQDHAAAAVVVGPNGSPEDPQGIPVYAWKGETLEEYWWCTEQVLDWPEGGPNMILDDGGDATLLVHKGAEFEKAGVVPSSDESDSEEYRVILHTLRESLANSPDRFTKIAAGITGVTEETTTGVLRLYDMQRDGSLLFPAINVNDSVTKSKFDNKYGCRHSLVDGINRATDTLIGGKVAVVFGYGDVGKGSADSLRGQGARVIVTEVDPICALQAAMDGYQVARLEDVVGEADIFITATGCFDVITADDMQKMKHQAIVGNIGHFD
;
A
#
# COMPACT_ATOMS: atom_id res chain seq x y z
N MET A 1 15.58 0.11 -19.25
CA MET A 1 15.21 1.53 -19.02
C MET A 1 16.44 2.30 -18.58
N THR A 2 16.61 3.55 -18.96
CA THR A 2 17.67 4.38 -18.41
C THR A 2 17.14 5.07 -17.15
N LEU A 3 17.95 5.07 -16.07
CA LEU A 3 17.59 5.76 -14.81
C LEU A 3 17.93 7.27 -14.85
N THR A 4 17.77 7.86 -16.04
CA THR A 4 18.02 9.28 -16.29
C THR A 4 16.92 9.83 -17.20
N LYS A 5 16.26 10.89 -16.76
CA LYS A 5 15.25 11.61 -17.54
C LYS A 5 15.87 12.34 -18.73
N ALA A 6 15.04 12.79 -19.65
CA ALA A 6 15.49 13.51 -20.84
C ALA A 6 16.25 14.82 -20.53
N ASP A 7 16.02 15.42 -19.38
CA ASP A 7 16.70 16.63 -18.89
C ASP A 7 18.03 16.33 -18.17
N GLY A 8 18.44 15.06 -18.08
CA GLY A 8 19.67 14.62 -17.43
C GLY A 8 19.55 14.41 -15.92
N THR A 9 18.38 14.61 -15.32
CA THR A 9 18.15 14.33 -13.89
C THR A 9 17.92 12.85 -13.63
N PRO A 10 18.20 12.35 -12.40
CA PRO A 10 17.88 10.97 -12.03
C PRO A 10 16.38 10.66 -12.19
N ASP A 11 16.07 9.51 -12.77
CA ASP A 11 14.70 9.00 -12.89
C ASP A 11 14.33 8.09 -11.72
N TYR A 12 14.65 8.54 -10.52
CA TYR A 12 14.28 7.94 -9.24
C TYR A 12 14.44 8.96 -8.12
N LYS A 13 13.78 8.73 -7.00
CA LYS A 13 14.02 9.44 -5.74
C LYS A 13 13.80 8.49 -4.57
N ILE A 14 14.85 8.23 -3.83
CA ILE A 14 14.89 7.35 -2.65
C ILE A 14 15.72 8.00 -1.54
N ALA A 15 15.72 7.42 -0.34
CA ALA A 15 16.44 7.98 0.81
C ALA A 15 17.97 7.93 0.62
N ASP A 16 18.54 6.75 0.32
CA ASP A 16 20.00 6.56 0.27
C ASP A 16 20.39 5.32 -0.57
N LEU A 17 21.10 5.54 -1.66
CA LEU A 17 21.64 4.45 -2.52
C LEU A 17 22.66 3.55 -1.82
N SER A 18 23.35 4.04 -0.79
CA SER A 18 24.36 3.27 -0.07
C SER A 18 23.80 2.05 0.68
N LEU A 19 22.47 2.01 0.86
CA LEU A 19 21.76 0.88 1.49
C LEU A 19 21.55 -0.31 0.55
N ALA A 20 21.94 -0.20 -0.73
CA ALA A 20 21.61 -1.18 -1.75
C ALA A 20 22.22 -2.56 -1.49
N GLU A 21 23.44 -2.65 -0.96
CA GLU A 21 24.10 -3.94 -0.66
C GLU A 21 23.30 -4.71 0.40
N PHE A 22 22.96 -4.04 1.50
CA PHE A 22 22.12 -4.63 2.53
C PHE A 22 20.75 -5.05 1.99
N GLY A 23 20.11 -4.17 1.20
CA GLY A 23 18.84 -4.50 0.56
C GLY A 23 18.93 -5.70 -0.39
N ARG A 24 20.03 -5.84 -1.13
CA ARG A 24 20.26 -6.98 -2.00
C ARG A 24 20.37 -8.30 -1.23
N ASP A 25 21.01 -8.30 -0.09
CA ASP A 25 21.11 -9.50 0.77
C ASP A 25 19.74 -9.88 1.33
N GLU A 26 18.96 -8.90 1.77
CA GLU A 26 17.58 -9.11 2.23
C GLU A 26 16.64 -9.62 1.11
N ILE A 27 16.79 -9.13 -0.13
CA ILE A 27 16.04 -9.64 -1.30
C ILE A 27 16.37 -11.13 -1.53
N ARG A 28 17.63 -11.52 -1.45
CA ARG A 28 18.05 -12.93 -1.60
C ARG A 28 17.43 -13.83 -0.55
N LEU A 29 17.29 -13.35 0.70
CA LEU A 29 16.60 -14.09 1.75
C LEU A 29 15.08 -14.20 1.44
N ALA A 30 14.44 -13.10 1.02
CA ALA A 30 13.04 -13.09 0.69
C ALA A 30 12.68 -14.00 -0.51
N GLU A 31 13.56 -14.16 -1.48
CA GLU A 31 13.37 -15.08 -2.60
C GLU A 31 13.13 -16.53 -2.15
N HIS A 32 13.78 -16.96 -1.06
CA HIS A 32 13.55 -18.29 -0.49
C HIS A 32 12.17 -18.44 0.17
N GLU A 33 11.57 -17.34 0.58
CA GLU A 33 10.22 -17.31 1.17
C GLU A 33 9.11 -17.15 0.13
N MET A 34 9.48 -16.86 -1.13
CA MET A 34 8.55 -16.56 -2.22
C MET A 34 8.70 -17.54 -3.41
N PRO A 35 8.63 -18.86 -3.17
CA PRO A 35 8.93 -19.86 -4.19
C PRO A 35 7.99 -19.80 -5.41
N GLY A 36 6.77 -19.26 -5.26
CA GLY A 36 5.84 -19.10 -6.37
C GLY A 36 6.34 -18.09 -7.42
N LEU A 37 6.90 -16.94 -6.99
CA LEU A 37 7.49 -15.96 -7.90
C LEU A 37 8.76 -16.48 -8.55
N ILE A 38 9.58 -17.23 -7.81
CA ILE A 38 10.81 -17.84 -8.37
C ILE A 38 10.45 -18.87 -9.42
N ALA A 39 9.46 -19.74 -9.16
CA ALA A 39 8.98 -20.71 -10.16
C ALA A 39 8.44 -20.00 -11.43
N MET A 40 7.77 -18.86 -11.29
CA MET A 40 7.33 -18.06 -12.46
C MET A 40 8.51 -17.54 -13.27
N ARG A 41 9.59 -17.08 -12.63
CA ARG A 41 10.82 -16.66 -13.34
C ARG A 41 11.45 -17.84 -14.11
N GLU A 42 11.49 -19.02 -13.49
CA GLU A 42 12.02 -20.23 -14.12
C GLU A 42 11.19 -20.73 -15.30
N GLU A 43 9.85 -20.70 -15.16
CA GLU A 43 8.95 -21.22 -16.18
C GLU A 43 8.76 -20.25 -17.36
N TYR A 44 8.67 -18.94 -17.10
CA TYR A 44 8.29 -17.94 -18.09
C TYR A 44 9.39 -16.94 -18.47
N GLY A 45 10.53 -16.95 -17.79
CA GLY A 45 11.59 -15.97 -18.01
C GLY A 45 12.14 -15.94 -19.45
N ASP A 46 12.22 -17.10 -20.10
CA ASP A 46 12.66 -17.18 -21.51
C ASP A 46 11.61 -16.67 -22.48
N SER A 47 10.33 -16.92 -22.21
CA SER A 47 9.20 -16.53 -23.06
C SER A 47 8.82 -15.06 -22.96
N LYS A 48 9.19 -14.41 -21.86
CA LYS A 48 8.91 -13.00 -21.54
C LYS A 48 7.48 -12.58 -21.82
N PRO A 49 6.48 -13.19 -21.16
CA PRO A 49 5.05 -12.97 -21.46
C PRO A 49 4.61 -11.52 -21.19
N LEU A 50 5.36 -10.75 -20.40
CA LEU A 50 5.07 -9.34 -20.12
C LEU A 50 5.84 -8.37 -21.04
N SER A 51 6.40 -8.87 -22.14
CA SER A 51 7.09 -8.01 -23.11
C SER A 51 6.15 -6.93 -23.66
N GLY A 52 6.52 -5.66 -23.52
CA GLY A 52 5.70 -4.51 -23.89
C GLY A 52 4.72 -4.04 -22.81
N ALA A 53 4.64 -4.72 -21.67
CA ALA A 53 3.95 -4.20 -20.49
C ALA A 53 4.77 -3.07 -19.87
N ARG A 54 4.13 -1.90 -19.69
CA ARG A 54 4.64 -0.78 -18.89
C ARG A 54 3.81 -0.68 -17.63
N ILE A 55 4.36 -1.19 -16.51
CA ILE A 55 3.66 -1.34 -15.25
C ILE A 55 4.03 -0.21 -14.30
N THR A 56 3.08 0.60 -13.93
CA THR A 56 3.18 1.47 -12.76
C THR A 56 2.69 0.71 -11.54
N GLY A 57 3.55 0.52 -10.54
CA GLY A 57 3.19 -0.04 -9.25
C GLY A 57 3.04 1.06 -8.20
N SER A 58 1.97 0.98 -7.42
CA SER A 58 1.68 1.79 -6.24
C SER A 58 1.33 0.82 -5.11
N LEU A 59 2.37 0.24 -4.52
CA LEU A 59 2.27 -0.80 -3.49
C LEU A 59 3.50 -0.72 -2.58
N HIS A 60 3.36 -1.09 -1.31
CA HIS A 60 4.40 -1.01 -0.29
C HIS A 60 5.79 -1.38 -0.81
N MET A 61 6.76 -0.46 -0.78
CA MET A 61 8.12 -0.70 -1.27
C MET A 61 8.95 -1.47 -0.23
N THR A 62 8.63 -2.75 -0.10
CA THR A 62 9.29 -3.69 0.84
C THR A 62 10.23 -4.65 0.11
N ILE A 63 10.98 -5.44 0.88
CA ILE A 63 11.84 -6.51 0.34
C ILE A 63 11.05 -7.52 -0.48
N GLN A 64 9.84 -7.91 -0.03
CA GLN A 64 8.98 -8.83 -0.76
C GLN A 64 8.49 -8.22 -2.06
N THR A 65 8.14 -6.94 -2.05
CA THR A 65 7.77 -6.20 -3.25
C THR A 65 8.94 -6.08 -4.23
N ALA A 66 10.18 -5.96 -3.73
CA ALA A 66 11.37 -5.99 -4.59
C ALA A 66 11.49 -7.31 -5.36
N VAL A 67 11.19 -8.45 -4.72
CA VAL A 67 11.14 -9.76 -5.42
C VAL A 67 10.06 -9.77 -6.50
N LEU A 68 8.88 -9.19 -6.24
CA LEU A 68 7.82 -9.03 -7.25
C LEU A 68 8.29 -8.16 -8.42
N ILE A 69 8.84 -6.98 -8.16
CA ILE A 69 9.34 -6.05 -9.18
C ILE A 69 10.37 -6.74 -10.08
N GLU A 70 11.35 -7.41 -9.49
CA GLU A 70 12.37 -8.13 -10.25
C GLU A 70 11.79 -9.32 -11.03
N THR A 71 10.71 -9.94 -10.51
CA THR A 71 9.99 -10.98 -11.27
C THR A 71 9.28 -10.39 -12.48
N LEU A 72 8.54 -9.28 -12.33
CA LEU A 72 7.89 -8.60 -13.44
C LEU A 72 8.90 -8.23 -14.54
N THR A 73 10.06 -7.72 -14.14
CA THR A 73 11.15 -7.36 -15.06
C THR A 73 11.75 -8.59 -15.73
N ALA A 74 11.99 -9.67 -15.00
CA ALA A 74 12.49 -10.94 -15.56
C ALA A 74 11.51 -11.51 -16.60
N LEU A 75 10.20 -11.30 -16.40
CA LEU A 75 9.14 -11.69 -17.33
C LEU A 75 8.97 -10.72 -18.51
N GLY A 76 9.75 -9.64 -18.58
CA GLY A 76 9.85 -8.73 -19.72
C GLY A 76 9.13 -7.42 -19.59
N ALA A 77 8.55 -7.09 -18.43
CA ALA A 77 7.90 -5.78 -18.21
C ALA A 77 8.94 -4.66 -18.01
N ASP A 78 8.59 -3.47 -18.46
CA ASP A 78 9.13 -2.22 -17.95
C ASP A 78 8.33 -1.81 -16.70
N VAL A 79 9.00 -1.38 -15.63
CA VAL A 79 8.36 -1.12 -14.33
C VAL A 79 8.80 0.23 -13.77
N ARG A 80 7.88 0.94 -13.13
CA ARG A 80 8.11 2.13 -12.28
C ARG A 80 7.34 1.93 -10.98
N TRP A 81 7.90 2.35 -9.85
CA TRP A 81 7.31 2.00 -8.56
C TRP A 81 7.27 3.17 -7.57
N ALA A 82 6.14 3.33 -6.88
CA ALA A 82 5.99 4.14 -5.67
C ALA A 82 5.40 3.29 -4.54
N SER A 83 5.50 3.77 -3.31
CA SER A 83 4.80 3.15 -2.19
C SER A 83 3.33 3.61 -2.16
N CYS A 84 2.47 2.82 -1.57
CA CYS A 84 1.07 3.16 -1.27
C CYS A 84 0.87 3.65 0.17
N ASN A 85 1.95 3.95 0.89
CA ASN A 85 1.89 4.43 2.26
C ASN A 85 3.19 5.17 2.64
N ILE A 86 3.05 6.30 3.33
CA ILE A 86 4.17 7.18 3.71
C ILE A 86 5.19 6.57 4.70
N PHE A 87 4.84 5.47 5.40
CA PHE A 87 5.70 4.85 6.41
C PHE A 87 6.18 3.45 6.07
N SER A 88 5.59 2.78 5.07
CA SER A 88 5.83 1.36 4.82
C SER A 88 7.07 1.06 4.01
N THR A 89 7.66 2.04 3.35
CA THR A 89 8.88 1.84 2.56
C THR A 89 10.04 1.33 3.44
N GLN A 90 10.72 0.29 2.95
CA GLN A 90 12.02 -0.14 3.45
C GLN A 90 13.09 0.48 2.56
N ASP A 91 13.80 1.49 3.05
CA ASP A 91 14.72 2.30 2.24
C ASP A 91 15.83 1.46 1.58
N HIS A 92 16.28 0.39 2.23
CA HIS A 92 17.24 -0.55 1.66
C HIS A 92 16.65 -1.39 0.51
N ALA A 93 15.34 -1.69 0.54
CA ALA A 93 14.67 -2.35 -0.57
C ALA A 93 14.58 -1.42 -1.79
N ALA A 94 14.17 -0.17 -1.58
CA ALA A 94 14.13 0.85 -2.62
C ALA A 94 15.53 1.07 -3.25
N ALA A 95 16.57 1.17 -2.42
CA ALA A 95 17.96 1.30 -2.87
C ALA A 95 18.41 0.11 -3.73
N ALA A 96 18.14 -1.11 -3.28
CA ALA A 96 18.53 -2.32 -4.01
C ALA A 96 17.83 -2.44 -5.37
N VAL A 97 16.56 -2.04 -5.45
CA VAL A 97 15.78 -2.05 -6.71
C VAL A 97 16.30 -0.99 -7.68
N VAL A 98 16.62 0.22 -7.22
CA VAL A 98 17.19 1.29 -8.05
C VAL A 98 18.58 0.93 -8.53
N VAL A 99 19.43 0.44 -7.65
CA VAL A 99 20.80 -0.01 -8.05
C VAL A 99 20.73 -1.21 -8.99
N GLY A 100 19.80 -2.12 -8.73
CA GLY A 100 19.64 -3.33 -9.53
C GLY A 100 20.73 -4.37 -9.26
N PRO A 101 20.57 -5.61 -9.76
CA PRO A 101 21.49 -6.72 -9.49
C PRO A 101 22.89 -6.56 -10.13
N ASN A 102 23.05 -5.70 -11.13
CA ASN A 102 24.27 -5.50 -11.88
C ASN A 102 24.86 -4.09 -11.76
N GLY A 103 24.20 -3.18 -11.05
CA GLY A 103 24.64 -1.79 -10.86
C GLY A 103 25.46 -1.59 -9.60
N SER A 104 25.81 -0.32 -9.37
CA SER A 104 26.41 0.16 -8.13
C SER A 104 25.72 1.48 -7.70
N PRO A 105 25.94 1.95 -6.47
CA PRO A 105 25.42 3.27 -6.06
C PRO A 105 25.87 4.43 -6.97
N GLU A 106 27.06 4.33 -7.58
CA GLU A 106 27.59 5.34 -8.51
C GLU A 106 27.09 5.16 -9.94
N ASP A 107 26.64 3.96 -10.30
CA ASP A 107 26.09 3.61 -11.62
C ASP A 107 24.88 2.67 -11.47
N PRO A 108 23.72 3.21 -11.00
CA PRO A 108 22.52 2.42 -10.80
C PRO A 108 21.94 1.96 -12.14
N GLN A 109 21.60 0.66 -12.24
CA GLN A 109 21.11 0.01 -13.45
C GLN A 109 19.80 -0.76 -13.25
N GLY A 110 19.07 -0.44 -12.21
CA GLY A 110 17.82 -1.12 -11.87
C GLY A 110 16.57 -0.44 -12.45
N ILE A 111 15.62 -0.17 -11.61
CA ILE A 111 14.26 0.27 -11.96
C ILE A 111 13.97 1.61 -11.30
N PRO A 112 13.26 2.54 -11.95
CA PRO A 112 12.81 3.77 -11.35
C PRO A 112 11.92 3.54 -10.12
N VAL A 113 12.35 4.01 -8.95
CA VAL A 113 11.58 3.98 -7.70
C VAL A 113 11.49 5.39 -7.14
N TYR A 114 10.30 5.78 -6.73
CA TYR A 114 10.00 7.02 -6.04
C TYR A 114 9.35 6.66 -4.71
N ALA A 115 10.16 6.38 -3.69
CA ALA A 115 9.68 6.01 -2.37
C ALA A 115 10.77 6.13 -1.31
N TRP A 116 10.43 6.62 -0.12
CA TRP A 116 11.25 6.56 1.09
C TRP A 116 10.38 6.52 2.33
N LYS A 117 10.92 6.07 3.43
CA LYS A 117 10.18 6.01 4.69
C LYS A 117 10.04 7.41 5.30
N GLY A 118 8.81 7.80 5.59
CA GLY A 118 8.51 9.08 6.24
C GLY A 118 8.33 10.23 5.25
N GLU A 119 7.80 9.94 4.07
CA GLU A 119 7.29 10.95 3.13
C GLU A 119 6.26 11.85 3.80
N THR A 120 6.20 13.13 3.44
CA THR A 120 5.02 13.96 3.69
C THR A 120 3.90 13.59 2.72
N LEU A 121 2.68 14.06 2.95
CA LEU A 121 1.58 13.83 2.02
C LEU A 121 1.86 14.43 0.63
N GLU A 122 2.48 15.62 0.57
CA GLU A 122 2.89 16.24 -0.68
C GLU A 122 3.94 15.42 -1.43
N GLU A 123 4.93 14.89 -0.70
CA GLU A 123 5.96 14.02 -1.29
C GLU A 123 5.36 12.72 -1.80
N TYR A 124 4.44 12.11 -1.06
CA TYR A 124 3.74 10.89 -1.43
C TYR A 124 2.94 11.04 -2.74
N TRP A 125 2.11 12.09 -2.85
CA TRP A 125 1.32 12.33 -4.05
C TRP A 125 2.19 12.77 -5.23
N TRP A 126 3.30 13.47 -4.96
CA TRP A 126 4.31 13.73 -5.97
C TRP A 126 4.96 12.43 -6.47
N CYS A 127 5.32 11.49 -5.60
CA CYS A 127 5.86 10.18 -5.97
C CYS A 127 4.87 9.40 -6.84
N THR A 128 3.59 9.38 -6.45
CA THR A 128 2.52 8.74 -7.23
C THR A 128 2.37 9.37 -8.62
N GLU A 129 2.51 10.68 -8.72
CA GLU A 129 2.52 11.36 -10.03
C GLU A 129 3.75 11.01 -10.88
N GLN A 130 4.94 10.91 -10.26
CA GLN A 130 6.18 10.58 -10.98
C GLN A 130 6.17 9.19 -11.59
N VAL A 131 5.58 8.20 -10.94
CA VAL A 131 5.50 6.82 -11.49
C VAL A 131 4.51 6.68 -12.64
N LEU A 132 3.62 7.67 -12.81
CA LEU A 132 2.74 7.79 -13.98
C LEU A 132 3.39 8.53 -15.15
N ASP A 133 4.57 9.14 -14.93
CA ASP A 133 5.32 9.90 -15.95
C ASP A 133 6.29 8.99 -16.69
N TRP A 134 5.89 8.57 -17.89
CA TRP A 134 6.66 7.69 -18.76
C TRP A 134 7.12 8.42 -20.02
N PRO A 135 8.32 8.14 -20.53
CA PRO A 135 8.80 8.77 -21.76
C PRO A 135 7.87 8.59 -22.95
N GLU A 136 7.07 7.52 -22.95
CA GLU A 136 6.19 7.12 -24.05
C GLU A 136 4.69 7.34 -23.75
N GLY A 137 4.36 8.28 -22.86
CA GLY A 137 2.99 8.75 -22.67
C GLY A 137 2.18 8.03 -21.57
N GLY A 138 2.82 7.29 -20.69
CA GLY A 138 2.19 6.68 -19.53
C GLY A 138 2.28 5.15 -19.47
N PRO A 139 1.87 4.55 -18.33
CA PRO A 139 1.77 3.10 -18.21
C PRO A 139 0.66 2.55 -19.11
N ASN A 140 0.70 1.24 -19.39
CA ASN A 140 -0.43 0.53 -19.95
C ASN A 140 -1.06 -0.46 -18.96
N MET A 141 -0.46 -0.62 -17.80
CA MET A 141 -1.00 -1.40 -16.68
C MET A 141 -0.68 -0.70 -15.35
N ILE A 142 -1.61 -0.77 -14.41
CA ILE A 142 -1.41 -0.32 -13.03
C ILE A 142 -1.53 -1.54 -12.11
N LEU A 143 -0.62 -1.65 -11.14
CA LEU A 143 -0.73 -2.52 -9.99
C LEU A 143 -0.87 -1.62 -8.77
N ASP A 144 -2.05 -1.60 -8.15
CA ASP A 144 -2.43 -0.64 -7.12
C ASP A 144 -2.81 -1.33 -5.81
N ASP A 145 -2.59 -0.64 -4.70
CA ASP A 145 -2.94 -1.07 -3.35
C ASP A 145 -3.53 0.12 -2.59
N GLY A 146 -4.84 0.20 -2.57
CA GLY A 146 -5.63 1.33 -2.05
C GLY A 146 -6.24 2.19 -3.14
N GLY A 147 -5.80 2.04 -4.39
CA GLY A 147 -6.38 2.71 -5.55
C GLY A 147 -5.90 4.15 -5.76
N ASP A 148 -4.77 4.56 -5.19
CA ASP A 148 -4.32 5.97 -5.23
C ASP A 148 -3.79 6.37 -6.60
N ALA A 149 -2.98 5.54 -7.25
CA ALA A 149 -2.54 5.81 -8.63
C ALA A 149 -3.74 5.81 -9.59
N THR A 150 -4.69 4.90 -9.40
CA THR A 150 -5.94 4.83 -10.15
C THR A 150 -6.81 6.07 -9.93
N LEU A 151 -6.95 6.51 -8.68
CA LEU A 151 -7.68 7.74 -8.31
C LEU A 151 -7.09 8.97 -9.00
N LEU A 152 -5.76 9.11 -8.96
CA LEU A 152 -5.08 10.25 -9.57
C LEU A 152 -5.35 10.32 -11.08
N VAL A 153 -5.32 9.19 -11.77
CA VAL A 153 -5.65 9.13 -13.21
C VAL A 153 -7.11 9.50 -13.47
N HIS A 154 -8.06 8.96 -12.69
CA HIS A 154 -9.49 9.24 -12.86
C HIS A 154 -9.84 10.69 -12.58
N LYS A 155 -9.36 11.24 -11.44
CA LYS A 155 -9.59 12.64 -11.07
C LYS A 155 -8.88 13.60 -12.01
N GLY A 156 -7.67 13.26 -12.45
CA GLY A 156 -6.95 14.04 -13.44
C GLY A 156 -7.73 14.14 -14.75
N ALA A 157 -8.18 13.02 -15.31
CA ALA A 157 -8.98 13.01 -16.54
C ALA A 157 -10.35 13.71 -16.38
N GLU A 158 -10.99 13.59 -15.21
CA GLU A 158 -12.22 14.32 -14.87
C GLU A 158 -12.01 15.84 -14.94
N PHE A 159 -10.96 16.33 -14.27
CA PHE A 159 -10.69 17.77 -14.17
C PHE A 159 -10.13 18.35 -15.49
N GLU A 160 -9.36 17.58 -16.24
CA GLU A 160 -8.95 17.96 -17.60
C GLU A 160 -10.18 18.15 -18.51
N LYS A 161 -11.13 17.23 -18.47
CA LYS A 161 -12.39 17.33 -19.23
C LYS A 161 -13.25 18.52 -18.78
N ALA A 162 -13.24 18.84 -17.49
CA ALA A 162 -13.92 20.02 -16.95
C ALA A 162 -13.17 21.33 -17.25
N GLY A 163 -11.87 21.27 -17.55
CA GLY A 163 -11.00 22.44 -17.75
C GLY A 163 -10.67 23.19 -16.47
N VAL A 164 -10.99 22.63 -15.30
CA VAL A 164 -10.77 23.26 -13.99
C VAL A 164 -10.66 22.21 -12.89
N VAL A 165 -9.74 22.42 -11.95
CA VAL A 165 -9.66 21.68 -10.70
C VAL A 165 -10.44 22.46 -9.64
N PRO A 166 -11.37 21.81 -8.90
CA PRO A 166 -12.14 22.46 -7.85
C PRO A 166 -11.26 23.13 -6.80
N SER A 167 -11.74 24.19 -6.17
CA SER A 167 -11.12 24.74 -4.96
C SER A 167 -11.41 23.82 -3.80
N SER A 168 -10.41 23.59 -2.94
CA SER A 168 -10.63 22.90 -1.66
C SER A 168 -11.48 23.75 -0.71
N ASP A 169 -12.25 23.11 0.15
CA ASP A 169 -12.96 23.76 1.23
C ASP A 169 -12.46 23.28 2.61
N GLU A 170 -13.01 23.87 3.70
CA GLU A 170 -12.56 23.54 5.06
C GLU A 170 -12.95 22.12 5.51
N SER A 171 -13.93 21.50 4.86
CA SER A 171 -14.39 20.14 5.15
C SER A 171 -13.54 19.06 4.46
N ASP A 172 -12.72 19.44 3.47
CA ASP A 172 -11.84 18.51 2.77
C ASP A 172 -10.74 17.99 3.71
N SER A 173 -10.39 16.71 3.59
CA SER A 173 -9.21 16.14 4.27
C SER A 173 -7.93 16.85 3.81
N GLU A 174 -6.89 16.82 4.65
CA GLU A 174 -5.58 17.35 4.28
C GLU A 174 -5.06 16.68 3.01
N GLU A 175 -5.20 15.38 2.93
CA GLU A 175 -4.81 14.58 1.77
C GLU A 175 -5.53 15.00 0.49
N TYR A 176 -6.86 15.17 0.54
CA TYR A 176 -7.61 15.59 -0.63
C TYR A 176 -7.19 16.99 -1.13
N ARG A 177 -6.83 17.90 -0.22
CA ARG A 177 -6.27 19.21 -0.58
C ARG A 177 -4.94 19.08 -1.33
N VAL A 178 -4.08 18.14 -0.91
CA VAL A 178 -2.81 17.86 -1.61
C VAL A 178 -3.08 17.28 -2.99
N ILE A 179 -4.01 16.33 -3.13
CA ILE A 179 -4.42 15.78 -4.44
C ILE A 179 -4.90 16.89 -5.38
N LEU A 180 -5.78 17.78 -4.90
CA LEU A 180 -6.27 18.90 -5.71
C LEU A 180 -5.14 19.86 -6.10
N HIS A 181 -4.15 20.07 -5.24
CA HIS A 181 -2.98 20.90 -5.55
C HIS A 181 -2.13 20.24 -6.65
N THR A 182 -1.78 18.99 -6.51
CA THR A 182 -1.00 18.21 -7.49
C THR A 182 -1.68 18.21 -8.86
N LEU A 183 -2.99 17.93 -8.88
CA LEU A 183 -3.76 17.92 -10.15
C LEU A 183 -3.88 19.32 -10.77
N ARG A 184 -3.92 20.38 -9.97
CA ARG A 184 -3.95 21.76 -10.49
C ARG A 184 -2.64 22.15 -11.16
N GLU A 185 -1.51 21.78 -10.58
CA GLU A 185 -0.20 21.98 -11.19
C GLU A 185 -0.04 21.16 -12.47
N SER A 186 -0.48 19.91 -12.44
CA SER A 186 -0.45 19.04 -13.63
C SER A 186 -1.31 19.58 -14.76
N LEU A 187 -2.54 20.00 -14.49
CA LEU A 187 -3.45 20.59 -15.49
C LEU A 187 -2.86 21.88 -16.11
N ALA A 188 -2.19 22.72 -15.31
CA ALA A 188 -1.58 23.94 -15.80
C ALA A 188 -0.40 23.67 -16.75
N ASN A 189 0.36 22.60 -16.51
CA ASN A 189 1.54 22.22 -17.28
C ASN A 189 1.21 21.33 -18.50
N SER A 190 0.20 20.46 -18.38
CA SER A 190 -0.16 19.44 -19.38
C SER A 190 -1.66 19.13 -19.32
N PRO A 191 -2.50 19.91 -20.05
CA PRO A 191 -3.96 19.89 -19.87
C PRO A 191 -4.68 18.64 -20.40
N ASP A 192 -3.97 17.68 -20.95
CA ASP A 192 -4.52 16.42 -21.50
C ASP A 192 -3.72 15.18 -21.08
N ARG A 193 -2.84 15.33 -20.07
CA ARG A 193 -1.92 14.29 -19.62
C ARG A 193 -2.67 13.04 -19.10
N PHE A 194 -3.55 13.22 -18.15
CA PHE A 194 -4.27 12.10 -17.53
C PHE A 194 -5.29 11.46 -18.47
N THR A 195 -5.91 12.23 -19.34
CA THR A 195 -6.78 11.72 -20.40
C THR A 195 -6.00 10.81 -21.36
N LYS A 196 -4.77 11.18 -21.73
CA LYS A 196 -3.89 10.34 -22.56
C LYS A 196 -3.42 9.10 -21.81
N ILE A 197 -3.04 9.22 -20.54
CA ILE A 197 -2.66 8.08 -19.69
C ILE A 197 -3.84 7.10 -19.61
N ALA A 198 -5.04 7.56 -19.26
CA ALA A 198 -6.23 6.72 -19.14
C ALA A 198 -6.54 5.98 -20.44
N ALA A 199 -6.40 6.64 -21.59
CA ALA A 199 -6.63 6.01 -22.89
C ALA A 199 -5.60 4.91 -23.23
N GLY A 200 -4.42 4.93 -22.63
CA GLY A 200 -3.35 3.95 -22.81
C GLY A 200 -3.42 2.76 -21.86
N ILE A 201 -4.15 2.87 -20.76
CA ILE A 201 -4.25 1.82 -19.73
C ILE A 201 -5.18 0.71 -20.22
N THR A 202 -4.68 -0.53 -20.22
CA THR A 202 -5.44 -1.74 -20.55
C THR A 202 -6.15 -2.32 -19.34
N GLY A 203 -5.70 -2.01 -18.14
CA GLY A 203 -6.33 -2.41 -16.89
C GLY A 203 -5.50 -2.09 -15.64
N VAL A 204 -6.18 -2.18 -14.50
CA VAL A 204 -5.58 -2.12 -13.16
C VAL A 204 -5.85 -3.43 -12.42
N THR A 205 -4.88 -3.86 -11.61
CA THR A 205 -5.06 -4.90 -10.60
C THR A 205 -5.03 -4.24 -9.23
N GLU A 206 -6.07 -4.49 -8.41
CA GLU A 206 -6.21 -3.89 -7.08
C GLU A 206 -6.04 -4.94 -5.99
N GLU A 207 -5.15 -4.64 -5.04
CA GLU A 207 -4.67 -5.57 -4.02
C GLU A 207 -5.53 -5.55 -2.75
N THR A 208 -6.20 -4.44 -2.42
CA THR A 208 -6.79 -4.27 -1.09
C THR A 208 -8.27 -3.87 -1.10
N THR A 209 -8.96 -4.15 0.00
CA THR A 209 -10.41 -3.92 0.15
C THR A 209 -10.81 -2.47 -0.11
N THR A 210 -10.06 -1.49 0.39
CA THR A 210 -10.40 -0.06 0.22
C THR A 210 -10.35 0.33 -1.26
N GLY A 211 -9.30 -0.03 -1.99
CA GLY A 211 -9.20 0.26 -3.41
C GLY A 211 -10.28 -0.46 -4.23
N VAL A 212 -10.59 -1.72 -3.89
CA VAL A 212 -11.70 -2.47 -4.52
C VAL A 212 -13.03 -1.77 -4.32
N LEU A 213 -13.32 -1.24 -3.13
CA LEU A 213 -14.55 -0.48 -2.88
C LEU A 213 -14.61 0.78 -3.73
N ARG A 214 -13.52 1.54 -3.85
CA ARG A 214 -13.40 2.70 -4.74
C ARG A 214 -13.68 2.33 -6.20
N LEU A 215 -13.15 1.20 -6.69
CA LEU A 215 -13.40 0.71 -8.04
C LEU A 215 -14.86 0.32 -8.27
N TYR A 216 -15.51 -0.33 -7.31
CA TYR A 216 -16.94 -0.63 -7.38
C TYR A 216 -17.80 0.63 -7.38
N ASP A 217 -17.44 1.65 -6.63
CA ASP A 217 -18.13 2.93 -6.65
C ASP A 217 -18.00 3.60 -8.03
N MET A 218 -16.81 3.66 -8.60
CA MET A 218 -16.57 4.18 -9.94
C MET A 218 -17.33 3.37 -11.01
N GLN A 219 -17.41 2.05 -10.88
CA GLN A 219 -18.19 1.20 -11.79
C GLN A 219 -19.68 1.50 -11.70
N ARG A 220 -20.22 1.63 -10.48
CA ARG A 220 -21.63 1.92 -10.24
C ARG A 220 -22.03 3.29 -10.79
N ASP A 221 -21.14 4.28 -10.62
CA ASP A 221 -21.39 5.65 -11.08
C ASP A 221 -21.09 5.84 -12.58
N GLY A 222 -20.50 4.82 -13.24
CA GLY A 222 -20.13 4.88 -14.65
C GLY A 222 -18.89 5.72 -14.93
N SER A 223 -18.09 6.04 -13.92
CA SER A 223 -16.87 6.85 -14.03
C SER A 223 -15.59 6.02 -14.22
N LEU A 224 -15.66 4.69 -14.10
CA LEU A 224 -14.50 3.80 -14.29
C LEU A 224 -14.02 3.87 -15.75
N LEU A 225 -12.79 4.33 -15.97
CA LEU A 225 -12.25 4.63 -17.30
C LEU A 225 -11.65 3.41 -18.02
N PHE A 226 -11.23 2.39 -17.29
CA PHE A 226 -10.55 1.21 -17.82
C PHE A 226 -10.90 -0.04 -16.99
N PRO A 227 -10.68 -1.27 -17.54
CA PRO A 227 -10.94 -2.50 -16.80
C PRO A 227 -10.18 -2.57 -15.48
N ALA A 228 -10.84 -3.13 -14.46
CA ALA A 228 -10.23 -3.36 -13.14
C ALA A 228 -10.40 -4.82 -12.72
N ILE A 229 -9.33 -5.40 -12.16
CA ILE A 229 -9.29 -6.77 -11.65
C ILE A 229 -9.14 -6.71 -10.14
N ASN A 230 -10.16 -7.20 -9.43
CA ASN A 230 -10.15 -7.35 -7.99
C ASN A 230 -9.31 -8.59 -7.60
N VAL A 231 -8.05 -8.37 -7.26
CA VAL A 231 -7.16 -9.42 -6.76
C VAL A 231 -7.44 -9.72 -5.29
N ASN A 232 -7.86 -8.71 -4.52
CA ASN A 232 -8.12 -8.85 -3.08
C ASN A 232 -9.12 -9.98 -2.78
N ASP A 233 -10.20 -10.10 -3.55
CA ASP A 233 -11.24 -11.10 -3.29
C ASP A 233 -10.96 -12.47 -3.94
N SER A 234 -9.82 -12.63 -4.58
CA SER A 234 -9.32 -13.96 -4.93
C SER A 234 -9.24 -14.82 -3.67
N VAL A 235 -9.75 -16.06 -3.74
CA VAL A 235 -9.72 -16.98 -2.59
C VAL A 235 -8.30 -17.19 -2.08
N THR A 236 -7.34 -17.27 -2.97
CA THR A 236 -5.92 -17.43 -2.65
C THR A 236 -5.25 -16.17 -2.10
N LYS A 237 -5.93 -15.01 -2.13
CA LYS A 237 -5.46 -13.75 -1.53
C LYS A 237 -6.19 -13.46 -0.21
N SER A 238 -7.48 -13.11 -0.23
CA SER A 238 -8.18 -12.61 0.95
C SER A 238 -8.28 -13.63 2.09
N LYS A 239 -8.44 -14.91 1.77
CA LYS A 239 -8.56 -15.97 2.79
C LYS A 239 -7.21 -16.44 3.33
N PHE A 240 -6.11 -15.99 2.75
CA PHE A 240 -4.75 -16.28 3.19
C PHE A 240 -4.03 -15.04 3.68
N ASP A 241 -3.72 -14.07 2.81
CA ASP A 241 -2.95 -12.91 3.18
C ASP A 241 -3.67 -12.02 4.20
N ASN A 242 -4.91 -11.60 3.94
CA ASN A 242 -5.62 -10.70 4.84
C ASN A 242 -5.77 -11.30 6.26
N LYS A 243 -5.87 -12.61 6.38
CA LYS A 243 -5.98 -13.28 7.67
C LYS A 243 -4.61 -13.70 8.22
N TYR A 244 -3.86 -14.53 7.50
CA TYR A 244 -2.64 -15.13 8.01
C TYR A 244 -1.43 -14.23 7.86
N GLY A 245 -1.36 -13.39 6.83
CA GLY A 245 -0.35 -12.37 6.68
C GLY A 245 -0.43 -11.34 7.82
N CYS A 246 -1.61 -10.80 8.09
CA CYS A 246 -1.83 -9.88 9.20
C CYS A 246 -1.65 -10.56 10.57
N ARG A 247 -2.01 -11.84 10.70
CA ARG A 247 -1.73 -12.64 11.91
C ARG A 247 -0.23 -12.69 12.23
N HIS A 248 0.60 -12.82 11.20
CA HIS A 248 2.05 -12.83 11.37
C HIS A 248 2.60 -11.41 11.59
N SER A 249 2.27 -10.48 10.73
CA SER A 249 2.88 -9.15 10.69
C SER A 249 2.50 -8.24 11.85
N LEU A 250 1.31 -8.39 12.45
CA LEU A 250 0.89 -7.55 13.58
C LEU A 250 1.83 -7.69 14.76
N VAL A 251 2.09 -8.93 15.20
CA VAL A 251 2.94 -9.20 16.35
C VAL A 251 4.39 -8.83 16.06
N ASP A 252 4.87 -9.11 14.85
CA ASP A 252 6.20 -8.68 14.41
C ASP A 252 6.33 -7.15 14.46
N GLY A 253 5.34 -6.41 13.94
CA GLY A 253 5.32 -4.95 13.98
C GLY A 253 5.31 -4.38 15.41
N ILE A 254 4.48 -4.92 16.30
CA ILE A 254 4.46 -4.50 17.71
C ILE A 254 5.82 -4.73 18.37
N ASN A 255 6.41 -5.91 18.19
CA ASN A 255 7.69 -6.24 18.79
C ASN A 255 8.82 -5.34 18.27
N ARG A 256 8.90 -5.11 16.96
CA ARG A 256 9.91 -4.24 16.35
C ARG A 256 9.76 -2.77 16.78
N ALA A 257 8.53 -2.29 16.95
CA ALA A 257 8.27 -0.90 17.28
C ALA A 257 8.44 -0.58 18.78
N THR A 258 8.18 -1.55 19.66
CA THR A 258 8.01 -1.26 21.09
C THR A 258 8.87 -2.11 22.02
N ASP A 259 9.40 -3.21 21.57
CA ASP A 259 10.13 -4.21 22.38
C ASP A 259 9.32 -4.68 23.61
N THR A 260 7.98 -4.68 23.49
CA THR A 260 7.05 -4.91 24.59
C THR A 260 6.64 -6.39 24.66
N LEU A 261 6.64 -6.95 25.88
CA LEU A 261 6.04 -8.26 26.13
C LEU A 261 4.51 -8.20 25.99
N ILE A 262 3.96 -8.93 25.03
CA ILE A 262 2.51 -8.97 24.74
C ILE A 262 1.78 -9.85 25.77
N GLY A 263 2.42 -10.92 26.24
CA GLY A 263 1.83 -11.87 27.18
C GLY A 263 1.32 -11.21 28.47
N GLY A 264 0.09 -11.55 28.86
CA GLY A 264 -0.57 -11.02 30.04
C GLY A 264 -1.24 -9.65 29.89
N LYS A 265 -1.06 -8.97 28.74
CA LYS A 265 -1.72 -7.70 28.47
C LYS A 265 -3.16 -7.88 28.00
N VAL A 266 -3.94 -6.81 28.12
CA VAL A 266 -5.28 -6.70 27.54
C VAL A 266 -5.16 -6.01 26.20
N ALA A 267 -5.60 -6.65 25.15
CA ALA A 267 -5.58 -6.10 23.79
C ALA A 267 -6.99 -5.95 23.24
N VAL A 268 -7.31 -4.79 22.67
CA VAL A 268 -8.57 -4.52 21.96
C VAL A 268 -8.30 -4.51 20.46
N VAL A 269 -9.02 -5.32 19.72
CA VAL A 269 -9.00 -5.36 18.25
C VAL A 269 -10.30 -4.77 17.73
N PHE A 270 -10.20 -3.75 16.89
CA PHE A 270 -11.33 -3.07 16.28
C PHE A 270 -11.58 -3.63 14.89
N GLY A 271 -12.70 -4.30 14.73
CA GLY A 271 -13.06 -5.05 13.53
C GLY A 271 -12.78 -6.55 13.66
N TYR A 272 -13.68 -7.37 13.12
CA TYR A 272 -13.55 -8.84 13.11
C TYR A 272 -13.79 -9.41 11.70
N GLY A 273 -13.36 -8.67 10.67
CA GLY A 273 -13.14 -9.17 9.31
C GLY A 273 -11.92 -10.09 9.24
N ASP A 274 -11.42 -10.39 8.04
CA ASP A 274 -10.27 -11.31 7.88
C ASP A 274 -9.02 -10.78 8.61
N VAL A 275 -8.71 -9.49 8.50
CA VAL A 275 -7.58 -8.86 9.20
C VAL A 275 -7.77 -8.91 10.72
N GLY A 276 -8.95 -8.54 11.23
CA GLY A 276 -9.25 -8.56 12.66
C GLY A 276 -9.19 -9.95 13.26
N LYS A 277 -9.68 -10.98 12.54
CA LYS A 277 -9.59 -12.40 12.95
C LYS A 277 -8.14 -12.86 13.10
N GLY A 278 -7.30 -12.55 12.12
CA GLY A 278 -5.87 -12.87 12.19
C GLY A 278 -5.18 -12.16 13.33
N SER A 279 -5.45 -10.86 13.49
CA SER A 279 -4.90 -10.02 14.56
C SER A 279 -5.27 -10.51 15.96
N ALA A 280 -6.55 -10.79 16.18
CA ALA A 280 -7.05 -11.30 17.47
C ALA A 280 -6.42 -12.67 17.82
N ASP A 281 -6.31 -13.55 16.83
CA ASP A 281 -5.73 -14.89 17.02
C ASP A 281 -4.23 -14.83 17.35
N SER A 282 -3.46 -13.96 16.69
CA SER A 282 -2.03 -13.81 16.97
C SER A 282 -1.77 -13.21 18.36
N LEU A 283 -2.51 -12.18 18.76
CA LEU A 283 -2.38 -11.58 20.09
C LEU A 283 -2.74 -12.59 21.20
N ARG A 284 -3.82 -13.37 21.00
CA ARG A 284 -4.19 -14.46 21.90
C ARG A 284 -3.09 -15.53 21.94
N GLY A 285 -2.51 -15.88 20.80
CA GLY A 285 -1.41 -16.83 20.69
C GLY A 285 -0.14 -16.41 21.45
N GLN A 286 0.08 -15.10 21.61
CA GLN A 286 1.15 -14.53 22.44
C GLN A 286 0.76 -14.41 23.92
N GLY A 287 -0.42 -14.84 24.32
CA GLY A 287 -0.88 -14.84 25.71
C GLY A 287 -1.55 -13.55 26.16
N ALA A 288 -1.97 -12.69 25.22
CA ALA A 288 -2.82 -11.54 25.55
C ALA A 288 -4.27 -11.98 25.83
N ARG A 289 -4.96 -11.23 26.67
CA ARG A 289 -6.40 -11.29 26.83
C ARG A 289 -7.03 -10.36 25.78
N VAL A 290 -7.63 -10.94 24.75
CA VAL A 290 -8.15 -10.20 23.60
C VAL A 290 -9.62 -9.89 23.76
N ILE A 291 -9.97 -8.63 23.51
CA ILE A 291 -11.33 -8.10 23.42
C ILE A 291 -11.53 -7.62 21.98
N VAL A 292 -12.70 -7.86 21.42
CA VAL A 292 -13.06 -7.42 20.06
C VAL A 292 -14.13 -6.35 20.16
N THR A 293 -13.98 -5.28 19.40
CA THR A 293 -15.06 -4.31 19.14
C THR A 293 -15.46 -4.39 17.68
N GLU A 294 -16.78 -4.49 17.42
CA GLU A 294 -17.30 -4.74 16.08
C GLU A 294 -18.71 -4.15 15.95
N VAL A 295 -18.99 -3.51 14.80
CA VAL A 295 -20.29 -2.92 14.50
C VAL A 295 -21.21 -3.87 13.73
N ASP A 296 -20.65 -4.78 12.92
CA ASP A 296 -21.40 -5.81 12.23
C ASP A 296 -21.82 -6.93 13.21
N PRO A 297 -23.14 -7.15 13.39
CA PRO A 297 -23.60 -8.13 14.37
C PRO A 297 -23.21 -9.57 14.02
N ILE A 298 -23.00 -9.89 12.74
CA ILE A 298 -22.57 -11.23 12.32
C ILE A 298 -21.10 -11.45 12.69
N CYS A 299 -20.23 -10.47 12.39
CA CYS A 299 -18.83 -10.52 12.78
C CYS A 299 -18.65 -10.50 14.30
N ALA A 300 -19.46 -9.71 15.03
CA ALA A 300 -19.48 -9.70 16.49
C ALA A 300 -19.90 -11.05 17.08
N LEU A 301 -20.92 -11.70 16.49
CA LEU A 301 -21.32 -13.05 16.91
C LEU A 301 -20.23 -14.08 16.62
N GLN A 302 -19.54 -13.99 15.48
CA GLN A 302 -18.40 -14.87 15.19
C GLN A 302 -17.29 -14.71 16.23
N ALA A 303 -16.94 -13.47 16.59
CA ALA A 303 -15.94 -13.22 17.64
C ALA A 303 -16.33 -13.85 18.99
N ALA A 304 -17.60 -13.71 19.37
CA ALA A 304 -18.11 -14.33 20.60
C ALA A 304 -18.07 -15.87 20.55
N MET A 305 -18.40 -16.48 19.40
CA MET A 305 -18.33 -17.93 19.19
C MET A 305 -16.88 -18.45 19.17
N ASP A 306 -15.93 -17.64 18.71
CA ASP A 306 -14.49 -17.93 18.76
C ASP A 306 -13.89 -17.73 20.17
N GLY A 307 -14.73 -17.34 21.16
CA GLY A 307 -14.35 -17.23 22.57
C GLY A 307 -13.76 -15.89 22.98
N TYR A 308 -13.91 -14.85 22.17
CA TYR A 308 -13.51 -13.49 22.53
C TYR A 308 -14.62 -12.76 23.29
N GLN A 309 -14.23 -11.89 24.21
CA GLN A 309 -15.14 -10.90 24.75
C GLN A 309 -15.43 -9.87 23.66
N VAL A 310 -16.71 -9.57 23.41
CA VAL A 310 -17.14 -8.49 22.53
C VAL A 310 -17.63 -7.34 23.42
N ALA A 311 -17.06 -6.13 23.22
CA ALA A 311 -17.37 -4.97 24.04
C ALA A 311 -17.28 -3.69 23.19
N ARG A 312 -17.87 -2.60 23.68
CA ARG A 312 -17.68 -1.28 23.10
C ARG A 312 -16.39 -0.66 23.65
N LEU A 313 -15.79 0.28 22.90
CA LEU A 313 -14.56 0.95 23.31
C LEU A 313 -14.69 1.62 24.67
N GLU A 314 -15.78 2.36 24.89
CA GLU A 314 -16.00 3.10 26.13
C GLU A 314 -16.06 2.20 27.39
N ASP A 315 -16.39 0.92 27.24
CA ASP A 315 -16.46 -0.02 28.36
C ASP A 315 -15.07 -0.58 28.74
N VAL A 316 -14.06 -0.48 27.85
CA VAL A 316 -12.76 -1.15 28.00
C VAL A 316 -11.55 -0.23 27.83
N VAL A 317 -11.74 1.02 27.43
CA VAL A 317 -10.66 1.97 27.10
C VAL A 317 -9.70 2.20 28.26
N GLY A 318 -10.19 2.21 29.49
CA GLY A 318 -9.36 2.38 30.70
C GLY A 318 -8.67 1.09 31.20
N GLU A 319 -9.00 -0.08 30.63
CA GLU A 319 -8.47 -1.37 31.06
C GLU A 319 -7.43 -1.95 30.11
N ALA A 320 -7.48 -1.59 28.83
CA ALA A 320 -6.62 -2.18 27.81
C ALA A 320 -5.23 -1.55 27.77
N ASP A 321 -4.27 -2.35 27.32
CA ASP A 321 -2.87 -2.00 27.17
C ASP A 321 -2.49 -1.80 25.71
N ILE A 322 -3.16 -2.51 24.78
CA ILE A 322 -2.90 -2.52 23.34
C ILE A 322 -4.22 -2.31 22.60
N PHE A 323 -4.24 -1.40 21.64
CA PHE A 323 -5.40 -1.05 20.81
C PHE A 323 -5.00 -1.16 19.34
N ILE A 324 -5.66 -2.06 18.59
CA ILE A 324 -5.33 -2.32 17.18
C ILE A 324 -6.56 -2.11 16.31
N THR A 325 -6.51 -1.12 15.42
CA THR A 325 -7.57 -0.89 14.45
C THR A 325 -7.33 -1.72 13.18
N ALA A 326 -8.38 -2.37 12.69
CA ALA A 326 -8.37 -3.29 11.55
C ALA A 326 -9.60 -3.12 10.63
N THR A 327 -10.25 -1.94 10.68
CA THR A 327 -11.54 -1.71 10.01
C THR A 327 -11.41 -1.03 8.65
N GLY A 328 -10.31 -0.34 8.35
CA GLY A 328 -10.21 0.54 7.20
C GLY A 328 -11.12 1.79 7.28
N CYS A 329 -11.53 2.20 8.47
CA CYS A 329 -12.35 3.38 8.73
C CYS A 329 -11.57 4.41 9.53
N PHE A 330 -11.83 5.70 9.28
CA PHE A 330 -11.29 6.80 10.07
C PHE A 330 -12.04 6.98 11.40
N ASP A 331 -11.45 7.68 12.35
CA ASP A 331 -12.03 8.04 13.67
C ASP A 331 -12.55 6.86 14.51
N VAL A 332 -11.97 5.68 14.31
CA VAL A 332 -12.30 4.49 15.13
C VAL A 332 -11.84 4.66 16.57
N ILE A 333 -10.70 5.33 16.75
CA ILE A 333 -10.18 5.79 18.04
C ILE A 333 -9.92 7.29 17.92
N THR A 334 -10.57 8.09 18.76
CA THR A 334 -10.41 9.54 18.77
C THR A 334 -9.37 10.00 19.79
N ALA A 335 -8.93 11.26 19.71
CA ALA A 335 -8.06 11.87 20.70
C ALA A 335 -8.70 11.85 22.12
N ASP A 336 -10.03 12.00 22.20
CA ASP A 336 -10.77 11.92 23.47
C ASP A 336 -10.75 10.50 24.06
N ASP A 337 -10.70 9.48 23.23
CA ASP A 337 -10.55 8.09 23.68
C ASP A 337 -9.13 7.84 24.18
N MET A 338 -8.13 8.33 23.45
CA MET A 338 -6.72 8.20 23.85
C MET A 338 -6.43 8.83 25.21
N GLN A 339 -7.11 9.95 25.56
CA GLN A 339 -6.97 10.58 26.89
C GLN A 339 -7.48 9.70 28.04
N LYS A 340 -8.37 8.73 27.77
CA LYS A 340 -8.91 7.80 28.76
C LYS A 340 -8.10 6.51 28.89
N MET A 341 -7.13 6.29 27.98
CA MET A 341 -6.28 5.10 27.98
C MET A 341 -5.30 5.10 29.15
N LYS A 342 -4.81 3.92 29.49
CA LYS A 342 -3.70 3.78 30.43
C LYS A 342 -2.46 4.54 29.95
N HIS A 343 -1.66 5.00 30.90
CA HIS A 343 -0.32 5.49 30.61
C HIS A 343 0.49 4.39 29.91
N GLN A 344 1.18 4.74 28.82
CA GLN A 344 1.94 3.82 27.95
C GLN A 344 1.07 2.79 27.20
N ALA A 345 -0.21 3.08 26.95
CA ALA A 345 -1.00 2.28 26.04
C ALA A 345 -0.38 2.32 24.64
N ILE A 346 -0.38 1.17 23.97
CA ILE A 346 0.10 1.04 22.58
C ILE A 346 -1.11 1.13 21.67
N VAL A 347 -1.09 2.08 20.75
CA VAL A 347 -2.12 2.23 19.71
C VAL A 347 -1.47 1.95 18.36
N GLY A 348 -2.04 1.04 17.60
CA GLY A 348 -1.56 0.66 16.28
C GLY A 348 -2.70 0.47 15.29
N ASN A 349 -2.41 0.71 14.03
CA ASN A 349 -3.29 0.40 12.91
C ASN A 349 -2.66 -0.66 12.02
N ILE A 350 -3.44 -1.67 11.61
CA ILE A 350 -3.03 -2.68 10.64
C ILE A 350 -3.97 -2.68 9.42
N GLY A 351 -5.13 -2.03 9.55
CA GLY A 351 -6.02 -1.80 8.42
C GLY A 351 -5.53 -0.65 7.53
N HIS A 352 -6.08 -0.55 6.33
CA HIS A 352 -5.95 0.67 5.53
C HIS A 352 -6.71 1.80 6.23
N PHE A 353 -6.28 3.05 6.07
CA PHE A 353 -7.01 4.23 6.57
C PHE A 353 -6.87 5.38 5.58
N ASP A 354 -7.88 6.23 5.56
CA ASP A 354 -7.93 7.46 4.76
C ASP A 354 -7.31 8.62 5.52
#